data_4b8ed4e6f6246b557a71b52287edbda6
#
_entry.id   4b8ed4e6f6246b557a71b52287edbda6
#
_cell.length_a   1.000
_cell.length_b   1.000
_cell.length_c   1.000
_cell.angle_alpha   90.00
_cell.angle_beta   90.00
_cell.angle_gamma   90.00
#
_symmetry.space_group_name_H-M   'P 1'
#
loop_
_entity.id
_entity.type
_entity.pdbx_description
1 polymer ?
#
loop_
_entity_poly.entity_id
_entity_poly.type
_entity_poly.pdbx_seq_one_letter_code
_entity_poly.pdbx_strand_id
1 'polypeptide(L)'
;MHKQYTPQEMADRCLIIREVQNVVGKIAQCDLLADYDLVPQFWSSREDICLGMNNGYFKGAEAVKGYYQKKLENTKKLTELVMEKWADHPNVKGKNADEMYGAGYVKGTDMHTPIIEVAEDGKSAKALWQFQAADTRVTACGPLSIWKIGYMAADLVEEDGEFKVLNLLYALDIDHPCAEPWTEPSKYAPDPEFAAFDIPEPEPNVPMEVYRAYSVDRPYQEPPKMPVPYTTLAETFSYGI
;
A
#
# COMPACT_ATOMS: atom_id res chain seq x y z
N MET A 1 -2.79 2.02 -34.28
CA MET A 1 -3.23 3.40 -34.64
C MET A 1 -3.95 3.92 -33.39
N HIS A 2 -3.54 5.03 -32.78
CA HIS A 2 -4.22 5.52 -31.59
C HIS A 2 -5.63 6.02 -32.00
N LYS A 3 -6.65 5.65 -31.21
CA LYS A 3 -7.99 6.18 -31.36
C LYS A 3 -7.96 7.70 -31.27
N GLN A 4 -8.65 8.39 -32.19
CA GLN A 4 -8.89 9.82 -32.06
C GLN A 4 -10.16 10.01 -31.22
N TYR A 5 -10.02 10.74 -30.14
CA TYR A 5 -11.11 11.07 -29.22
C TYR A 5 -11.74 12.40 -29.59
N THR A 6 -13.05 12.52 -29.43
CA THR A 6 -13.76 13.79 -29.49
C THR A 6 -13.38 14.66 -28.29
N PRO A 7 -13.59 15.98 -28.31
CA PRO A 7 -13.36 16.85 -27.16
C PRO A 7 -14.09 16.41 -25.89
N GLN A 8 -15.32 15.88 -26.03
CA GLN A 8 -16.08 15.35 -24.88
C GLN A 8 -15.45 14.09 -24.32
N GLU A 9 -15.11 13.10 -25.16
CA GLU A 9 -14.41 11.89 -24.71
C GLU A 9 -13.07 12.23 -24.02
N MET A 10 -12.34 13.23 -24.50
CA MET A 10 -11.12 13.70 -23.86
C MET A 10 -11.39 14.31 -22.48
N ALA A 11 -12.44 15.11 -22.34
CA ALA A 11 -12.84 15.71 -21.07
C ALA A 11 -13.23 14.61 -20.06
N ASP A 12 -14.04 13.64 -20.48
CA ASP A 12 -14.47 12.51 -19.65
C ASP A 12 -13.26 11.67 -19.18
N ARG A 13 -12.31 11.40 -20.08
CA ARG A 13 -11.06 10.70 -19.72
C ARG A 13 -10.21 11.48 -18.71
N CYS A 14 -10.13 12.79 -18.82
CA CYS A 14 -9.43 13.62 -17.84
C CYS A 14 -10.11 13.57 -16.46
N LEU A 15 -11.43 13.53 -16.39
CA LEU A 15 -12.17 13.36 -15.14
C LEU A 15 -11.89 11.98 -14.52
N ILE A 16 -11.89 10.92 -15.33
CA ILE A 16 -11.53 9.55 -14.85
C ILE A 16 -10.10 9.51 -14.32
N ILE A 17 -9.13 10.10 -15.03
CA ILE A 17 -7.73 10.16 -14.57
C ILE A 17 -7.65 10.82 -13.19
N ARG A 18 -8.35 11.95 -12.99
CA ARG A 18 -8.40 12.64 -11.70
C ARG A 18 -9.05 11.79 -10.62
N GLU A 19 -10.12 11.09 -10.94
CA GLU A 19 -10.80 10.20 -10.00
C GLU A 19 -9.90 9.04 -9.57
N VAL A 20 -9.23 8.38 -10.52
CA VAL A 20 -8.23 7.34 -10.26
C VAL A 20 -7.14 7.83 -9.31
N GLN A 21 -6.59 9.02 -9.57
CA GLN A 21 -5.60 9.64 -8.67
C GLN A 21 -6.16 9.85 -7.26
N ASN A 22 -7.41 10.34 -7.16
CA ASN A 22 -8.05 10.59 -5.88
C ASN A 22 -8.31 9.29 -5.10
N VAL A 23 -8.77 8.23 -5.76
CA VAL A 23 -9.06 6.93 -5.09
C VAL A 23 -7.78 6.35 -4.49
N VAL A 24 -6.71 6.24 -5.28
CA VAL A 24 -5.43 5.70 -4.80
C VAL A 24 -4.79 6.63 -3.78
N GLY A 25 -4.87 7.95 -3.99
CA GLY A 25 -4.40 8.95 -3.02
C GLY A 25 -5.12 8.86 -1.67
N LYS A 26 -6.44 8.59 -1.65
CA LYS A 26 -7.21 8.37 -0.41
C LYS A 26 -6.76 7.09 0.31
N ILE A 27 -6.50 6.00 -0.42
CA ILE A 27 -5.95 4.77 0.20
C ILE A 27 -4.59 5.07 0.85
N ALA A 28 -3.70 5.77 0.16
CA ALA A 28 -2.40 6.16 0.72
C ALA A 28 -2.56 7.07 1.96
N GLN A 29 -3.55 7.98 1.96
CA GLN A 29 -3.85 8.83 3.10
C GLN A 29 -4.41 8.05 4.29
N CYS A 30 -5.30 7.07 4.06
CA CYS A 30 -5.79 6.17 5.11
C CYS A 30 -4.64 5.35 5.73
N ASP A 31 -3.71 4.87 4.91
CA ASP A 31 -2.52 4.15 5.40
C ASP A 31 -1.61 5.06 6.24
N LEU A 32 -1.44 6.33 5.88
CA LEU A 32 -0.72 7.34 6.65
C LEU A 32 -1.34 7.58 8.03
N LEU A 33 -2.66 7.68 8.09
CA LEU A 33 -3.42 7.95 9.32
C LEU A 33 -3.76 6.69 10.11
N ALA A 34 -3.43 5.50 9.59
CA ALA A 34 -3.85 4.20 10.09
C ALA A 34 -5.39 4.03 10.15
N ASP A 35 -6.12 4.72 9.28
CA ASP A 35 -7.59 4.67 9.15
C ASP A 35 -8.01 3.47 8.28
N TYR A 36 -7.59 2.26 8.68
CA TYR A 36 -7.75 1.04 7.88
C TYR A 36 -9.21 0.58 7.75
N ASP A 37 -10.11 1.01 8.60
CA ASP A 37 -11.55 0.76 8.53
C ASP A 37 -12.23 1.52 7.38
N LEU A 38 -11.63 2.62 6.90
CA LEU A 38 -12.13 3.38 5.77
C LEU A 38 -11.69 2.81 4.41
N VAL A 39 -10.61 2.03 4.36
CA VAL A 39 -10.02 1.57 3.08
C VAL A 39 -10.97 0.68 2.27
N PRO A 40 -11.77 -0.24 2.87
CA PRO A 40 -12.65 -1.12 2.09
C PRO A 40 -13.64 -0.40 1.17
N GLN A 41 -14.04 0.85 1.47
CA GLN A 41 -14.96 1.62 0.63
C GLN A 41 -14.38 2.00 -0.75
N PHE A 42 -13.06 1.97 -0.91
CA PHE A 42 -12.37 2.30 -2.17
C PHE A 42 -12.13 1.09 -3.06
N TRP A 43 -12.39 -0.12 -2.53
CA TRP A 43 -12.27 -1.37 -3.27
C TRP A 43 -13.57 -1.71 -4.00
N SER A 44 -13.42 -2.38 -5.15
CA SER A 44 -14.52 -2.95 -5.90
C SER A 44 -15.31 -3.95 -5.05
N SER A 45 -16.61 -4.04 -5.28
CA SER A 45 -17.49 -5.02 -4.64
C SER A 45 -17.32 -6.45 -5.20
N ARG A 46 -16.47 -6.63 -6.21
CA ARG A 46 -16.21 -7.91 -6.86
C ARG A 46 -15.50 -8.88 -5.92
N GLU A 47 -15.76 -10.17 -6.13
CA GLU A 47 -15.11 -11.25 -5.36
C GLU A 47 -13.65 -11.51 -5.79
N ASP A 48 -13.25 -11.07 -6.99
CA ASP A 48 -11.94 -11.33 -7.57
C ASP A 48 -10.92 -10.19 -7.32
N ILE A 49 -11.20 -9.29 -6.37
CA ILE A 49 -10.24 -8.26 -5.98
C ILE A 49 -8.95 -8.86 -5.42
N CYS A 50 -7.85 -8.15 -5.60
CA CYS A 50 -6.53 -8.66 -5.23
C CYS A 50 -5.59 -7.57 -4.73
N LEU A 51 -5.01 -7.77 -3.53
CA LEU A 51 -3.91 -6.95 -3.02
C LEU A 51 -2.61 -7.75 -3.10
N GLY A 52 -1.65 -7.27 -3.88
CA GLY A 52 -0.33 -7.88 -4.04
C GLY A 52 0.75 -7.17 -3.22
N MET A 53 1.66 -7.95 -2.69
CA MET A 53 2.88 -7.51 -2.02
C MET A 53 4.06 -8.38 -2.47
N ASN A 54 5.29 -8.03 -2.09
CA ASN A 54 6.48 -8.77 -2.50
C ASN A 54 6.39 -10.29 -2.23
N ASN A 55 5.77 -10.68 -1.13
CA ASN A 55 5.72 -12.05 -0.63
C ASN A 55 4.42 -12.81 -0.92
N GLY A 56 3.48 -12.22 -1.66
CA GLY A 56 2.24 -12.90 -2.03
C GLY A 56 1.08 -11.98 -2.31
N TYR A 57 -0.09 -12.61 -2.52
CA TYR A 57 -1.34 -11.94 -2.78
C TYR A 57 -2.37 -12.23 -1.69
N PHE A 58 -3.12 -11.20 -1.32
CA PHE A 58 -4.40 -11.31 -0.63
C PHE A 58 -5.48 -11.34 -1.70
N LYS A 59 -5.90 -12.53 -2.10
CA LYS A 59 -6.86 -12.75 -3.19
C LYS A 59 -8.26 -12.97 -2.65
N GLY A 60 -9.20 -12.20 -3.19
CA GLY A 60 -10.61 -12.23 -2.84
C GLY A 60 -11.01 -11.22 -1.78
N ALA A 61 -12.30 -10.85 -1.77
CA ALA A 61 -12.84 -9.79 -0.93
C ALA A 61 -12.58 -10.02 0.57
N GLU A 62 -12.76 -11.25 1.06
CA GLU A 62 -12.51 -11.59 2.46
C GLU A 62 -11.02 -11.48 2.84
N ALA A 63 -10.11 -11.86 1.95
CA ALA A 63 -8.66 -11.77 2.23
C ALA A 63 -8.19 -10.31 2.27
N VAL A 64 -8.64 -9.48 1.33
CA VAL A 64 -8.34 -8.05 1.28
C VAL A 64 -8.90 -7.34 2.52
N LYS A 65 -10.14 -7.62 2.88
CA LYS A 65 -10.77 -7.07 4.09
C LYS A 65 -10.03 -7.52 5.36
N GLY A 66 -9.69 -8.80 5.44
CA GLY A 66 -8.93 -9.37 6.55
C GLY A 66 -7.55 -8.72 6.72
N TYR A 67 -6.87 -8.37 5.62
CA TYR A 67 -5.62 -7.61 5.66
C TYR A 67 -5.80 -6.28 6.40
N TYR A 68 -6.77 -5.45 6.02
CA TYR A 68 -6.99 -4.14 6.65
C TYR A 68 -7.48 -4.25 8.09
N GLN A 69 -8.34 -5.24 8.39
CA GLN A 69 -8.75 -5.53 9.77
C GLN A 69 -7.54 -5.88 10.64
N LYS A 70 -6.62 -6.73 10.14
CA LYS A 70 -5.41 -7.09 10.87
C LYS A 70 -4.47 -5.89 11.06
N LYS A 71 -4.34 -5.00 10.06
CA LYS A 71 -3.59 -3.74 10.21
C LYS A 71 -4.19 -2.84 11.29
N LEU A 72 -5.51 -2.72 11.35
CA LEU A 72 -6.22 -1.97 12.40
C LEU A 72 -5.96 -2.56 13.80
N GLU A 73 -6.08 -3.88 13.95
CA GLU A 73 -5.77 -4.59 15.21
C GLU A 73 -4.31 -4.37 15.63
N ASN A 74 -3.38 -4.47 14.69
CA ASN A 74 -1.96 -4.26 14.95
C ASN A 74 -1.68 -2.83 15.41
N THR A 75 -2.33 -1.83 14.82
CA THR A 75 -2.19 -0.42 15.25
C THR A 75 -2.72 -0.22 16.68
N LYS A 76 -3.89 -0.78 17.00
CA LYS A 76 -4.44 -0.74 18.37
C LYS A 76 -3.50 -1.40 19.36
N LYS A 77 -2.99 -2.60 19.02
CA LYS A 77 -2.03 -3.33 19.87
C LYS A 77 -0.74 -2.55 20.07
N LEU A 78 -0.20 -1.92 19.02
CA LEU A 78 0.98 -1.05 19.11
C LEU A 78 0.73 0.12 20.06
N THR A 79 -0.44 0.77 19.95
CA THR A 79 -0.84 1.87 20.84
C THR A 79 -0.84 1.45 22.30
N GLU A 80 -1.46 0.29 22.62
CA GLU A 80 -1.49 -0.27 23.99
C GLU A 80 -0.07 -0.51 24.53
N LEU A 81 0.79 -1.14 23.74
CA LEU A 81 2.18 -1.44 24.13
C LEU A 81 3.01 -0.17 24.34
N VAL A 82 2.80 0.88 23.51
CA VAL A 82 3.44 2.18 23.70
C VAL A 82 2.97 2.83 25.00
N MET A 83 1.68 2.80 25.29
CA MET A 83 1.13 3.34 26.53
C MET A 83 1.65 2.61 27.76
N GLU A 84 1.78 1.30 27.71
CA GLU A 84 2.34 0.49 28.79
C GLU A 84 3.83 0.82 29.02
N LYS A 85 4.64 0.76 27.95
CA LYS A 85 6.10 0.94 28.04
C LYS A 85 6.47 2.35 28.51
N TRP A 86 5.72 3.37 28.14
CA TRP A 86 6.01 4.78 28.48
C TRP A 86 4.92 5.41 29.36
N ALA A 87 4.29 4.63 30.28
CA ALA A 87 3.18 5.06 31.10
C ALA A 87 3.46 6.33 31.94
N ASP A 88 4.68 6.51 32.41
CA ASP A 88 5.11 7.69 33.19
C ASP A 88 5.59 8.86 32.33
N HIS A 89 5.69 8.67 31.00
CA HIS A 89 6.14 9.76 30.12
C HIS A 89 5.09 10.88 30.05
N PRO A 90 5.46 12.17 30.10
CA PRO A 90 4.50 13.28 30.11
C PRO A 90 3.48 13.27 28.97
N ASN A 91 3.85 12.77 27.80
CA ASN A 91 2.97 12.71 26.64
C ASN A 91 1.96 11.53 26.68
N VAL A 92 2.17 10.55 27.58
CA VAL A 92 1.35 9.34 27.71
C VAL A 92 0.52 9.37 28.99
N LYS A 93 1.09 9.85 30.07
CA LYS A 93 0.50 9.84 31.40
C LYS A 93 -0.88 10.50 31.43
N GLY A 94 -1.89 9.74 31.85
CA GLY A 94 -3.27 10.21 31.98
C GLY A 94 -4.04 10.26 30.65
N LYS A 95 -3.45 9.80 29.55
CA LYS A 95 -4.13 9.65 28.26
C LYS A 95 -4.88 8.33 28.16
N ASN A 96 -5.95 8.29 27.36
CA ASN A 96 -6.63 7.06 26.98
C ASN A 96 -6.16 6.55 25.60
N ALA A 97 -6.63 5.35 25.21
CA ALA A 97 -6.22 4.71 23.95
C ALA A 97 -6.63 5.50 22.70
N ASP A 98 -7.78 6.18 22.73
CA ASP A 98 -8.24 6.98 21.59
C ASP A 98 -7.36 8.22 21.39
N GLU A 99 -6.96 8.89 22.49
CA GLU A 99 -6.03 10.02 22.45
C GLU A 99 -4.62 9.65 22.01
N MET A 100 -4.23 8.39 22.17
CA MET A 100 -2.92 7.84 21.85
C MET A 100 -2.93 6.97 20.59
N TYR A 101 -4.08 6.86 19.88
CA TYR A 101 -4.19 6.01 18.70
C TYR A 101 -3.09 6.31 17.67
N GLY A 102 -2.41 5.26 17.21
CA GLY A 102 -1.26 5.39 16.33
C GLY A 102 0.05 5.83 17.00
N ALA A 103 0.10 5.94 18.33
CA ALA A 103 1.35 6.25 19.03
C ALA A 103 2.45 5.24 18.70
N GLY A 104 3.66 5.74 18.49
CA GLY A 104 4.81 4.92 18.07
C GLY A 104 4.83 4.57 16.58
N TYR A 105 3.91 5.17 15.80
CA TYR A 105 3.81 4.97 14.36
C TYR A 105 3.75 6.31 13.63
N VAL A 106 4.56 6.48 12.62
CA VAL A 106 4.50 7.59 11.65
C VAL A 106 4.83 7.01 10.28
N LYS A 107 4.03 7.36 9.28
CA LYS A 107 4.30 7.03 7.89
C LYS A 107 4.11 8.28 7.03
N GLY A 108 5.03 8.50 6.11
CA GLY A 108 4.90 9.52 5.07
C GLY A 108 5.14 8.86 3.72
N THR A 109 4.15 8.92 2.82
CA THR A 109 4.27 8.34 1.48
C THR A 109 4.17 9.45 0.45
N ASP A 110 5.27 9.65 -0.28
CA ASP A 110 5.34 10.55 -1.43
C ASP A 110 5.12 9.74 -2.71
N MET A 111 4.01 10.02 -3.40
CA MET A 111 3.67 9.40 -4.68
C MET A 111 4.10 10.32 -5.81
N HIS A 112 4.94 9.84 -6.71
CA HIS A 112 5.39 10.59 -7.87
C HIS A 112 4.26 10.72 -8.90
N THR A 113 4.51 11.44 -10.00
CA THR A 113 3.55 11.57 -11.10
C THR A 113 3.19 10.18 -11.66
N PRO A 114 1.90 9.80 -11.69
CA PRO A 114 1.49 8.50 -12.18
C PRO A 114 1.53 8.42 -13.71
N ILE A 115 1.62 7.18 -14.21
CA ILE A 115 1.24 6.81 -15.57
C ILE A 115 -0.15 6.19 -15.48
N ILE A 116 -1.15 6.78 -16.12
CA ILE A 116 -2.54 6.31 -16.09
C ILE A 116 -3.05 6.13 -17.51
N GLU A 117 -3.54 4.94 -17.80
CA GLU A 117 -4.28 4.64 -19.03
C GLU A 117 -5.72 4.26 -18.70
N VAL A 118 -6.65 4.98 -19.32
CA VAL A 118 -8.08 4.68 -19.24
C VAL A 118 -8.43 3.83 -20.45
N ALA A 119 -9.21 2.77 -20.26
CA ALA A 119 -9.72 1.92 -21.35
C ALA A 119 -10.46 2.74 -22.42
N GLU A 120 -10.52 2.25 -23.67
CA GLU A 120 -11.28 2.93 -24.72
C GLU A 120 -12.78 2.97 -24.44
N ASP A 121 -13.31 1.97 -23.70
CA ASP A 121 -14.70 1.91 -23.26
C ASP A 121 -15.03 2.81 -22.06
N GLY A 122 -14.01 3.43 -21.43
CA GLY A 122 -14.15 4.31 -20.27
C GLY A 122 -14.50 3.59 -18.95
N LYS A 123 -14.55 2.25 -18.91
CA LYS A 123 -15.04 1.46 -17.77
C LYS A 123 -13.95 0.92 -16.87
N SER A 124 -12.70 1.11 -17.23
CA SER A 124 -11.57 0.70 -16.39
C SER A 124 -10.38 1.61 -16.61
N ALA A 125 -9.47 1.62 -15.65
CA ALA A 125 -8.20 2.31 -15.74
C ALA A 125 -7.08 1.45 -15.15
N LYS A 126 -5.87 1.63 -15.69
CA LYS A 126 -4.62 1.11 -15.14
C LYS A 126 -3.74 2.26 -14.73
N ALA A 127 -3.08 2.12 -13.60
CA ALA A 127 -2.21 3.15 -13.09
C ALA A 127 -0.94 2.59 -12.46
N LEU A 128 0.16 3.32 -12.60
CA LEU A 128 1.45 2.99 -12.03
C LEU A 128 2.07 4.24 -11.44
N TRP A 129 2.44 4.18 -10.17
CA TRP A 129 3.23 5.19 -9.46
C TRP A 129 4.56 4.60 -9.04
N GLN A 130 5.61 5.37 -9.14
CA GLN A 130 6.76 5.20 -8.27
C GLN A 130 6.48 5.95 -6.97
N PHE A 131 6.87 5.41 -5.83
CA PHE A 131 6.70 6.07 -4.54
C PHE A 131 7.94 5.89 -3.66
N GLN A 132 8.08 6.81 -2.71
CA GLN A 132 8.95 6.65 -1.56
C GLN A 132 8.18 6.92 -0.28
N ALA A 133 8.52 6.22 0.78
CA ALA A 133 7.92 6.40 2.09
C ALA A 133 8.97 6.35 3.18
N ALA A 134 8.78 7.18 4.21
CA ALA A 134 9.44 7.03 5.49
C ALA A 134 8.43 6.43 6.46
N ASP A 135 8.76 5.27 7.01
CA ASP A 135 7.92 4.53 7.95
C ASP A 135 8.67 4.43 9.28
N THR A 136 8.11 4.98 10.36
CA THR A 136 8.69 4.91 11.70
C THR A 136 7.74 4.18 12.61
N ARG A 137 8.22 3.15 13.27
CA ARG A 137 7.43 2.35 14.21
C ARG A 137 8.29 1.77 15.32
N VAL A 138 7.67 1.43 16.42
CA VAL A 138 8.31 0.63 17.46
C VAL A 138 8.19 -0.85 17.05
N THR A 139 9.33 -1.54 17.07
CA THR A 139 9.45 -2.95 16.68
C THR A 139 10.13 -3.76 17.80
N ALA A 140 10.27 -5.07 17.62
CA ALA A 140 11.07 -5.90 18.52
C ALA A 140 12.56 -5.49 18.60
N CYS A 141 13.04 -4.66 17.66
CA CYS A 141 14.38 -4.08 17.68
C CYS A 141 14.43 -2.68 18.29
N GLY A 142 13.33 -2.21 18.90
CA GLY A 142 13.14 -0.84 19.34
C GLY A 142 12.53 0.07 18.28
N PRO A 143 12.54 1.40 18.50
CA PRO A 143 12.06 2.37 17.50
C PRO A 143 12.94 2.37 16.26
N LEU A 144 12.34 2.13 15.09
CA LEU A 144 13.03 2.13 13.79
C LEU A 144 12.36 3.09 12.81
N SER A 145 13.20 3.80 12.06
CA SER A 145 12.79 4.51 10.84
C SER A 145 13.26 3.72 9.62
N ILE A 146 12.36 3.47 8.71
CA ILE A 146 12.53 2.55 7.57
C ILE A 146 12.23 3.30 6.29
N TRP A 147 13.13 3.22 5.29
CA TRP A 147 12.86 3.62 3.92
C TRP A 147 12.08 2.51 3.19
N LYS A 148 10.99 2.91 2.53
CA LYS A 148 10.25 2.08 1.58
C LYS A 148 10.23 2.80 0.25
N ILE A 149 10.84 2.23 -0.76
CA ILE A 149 10.89 2.77 -2.12
C ILE A 149 10.46 1.67 -3.07
N GLY A 150 9.61 2.01 -4.04
CA GLY A 150 9.13 1.02 -4.99
C GLY A 150 8.00 1.55 -5.87
N TYR A 151 7.10 0.65 -6.23
CA TYR A 151 5.99 0.91 -7.13
C TYR A 151 4.65 0.56 -6.51
N MET A 152 3.66 1.39 -6.80
CA MET A 152 2.25 1.10 -6.57
C MET A 152 1.57 0.99 -7.93
N ALA A 153 1.02 -0.18 -8.25
CA ALA A 153 0.33 -0.43 -9.50
C ALA A 153 -1.11 -0.86 -9.24
N ALA A 154 -2.07 -0.30 -10.00
CA ALA A 154 -3.48 -0.54 -9.76
C ALA A 154 -4.26 -0.80 -11.04
N ASP A 155 -5.20 -1.75 -10.97
CA ASP A 155 -6.32 -1.89 -11.89
C ASP A 155 -7.57 -1.32 -11.20
N LEU A 156 -8.29 -0.42 -11.87
CA LEU A 156 -9.53 0.15 -11.36
C LEU A 156 -10.67 -0.12 -12.34
N VAL A 157 -11.87 -0.27 -11.79
CA VAL A 157 -13.11 -0.50 -12.54
C VAL A 157 -14.18 0.50 -12.12
N GLU A 158 -15.05 0.84 -13.06
CA GLU A 158 -16.23 1.67 -12.81
C GLU A 158 -17.31 0.80 -12.18
N GLU A 159 -17.86 1.24 -11.03
CA GLU A 159 -19.01 0.65 -10.34
C GLU A 159 -19.93 1.78 -9.87
N ASP A 160 -21.19 1.73 -10.30
CA ASP A 160 -22.22 2.70 -9.91
C ASP A 160 -21.83 4.18 -10.11
N GLY A 161 -21.05 4.47 -11.14
CA GLY A 161 -20.58 5.81 -11.49
C GLY A 161 -19.33 6.27 -10.75
N GLU A 162 -18.66 5.40 -10.00
CA GLU A 162 -17.40 5.66 -9.29
C GLU A 162 -16.32 4.65 -9.70
N PHE A 163 -15.07 5.09 -9.72
CA PHE A 163 -13.95 4.17 -9.90
C PHE A 163 -13.56 3.51 -8.57
N LYS A 164 -13.42 2.20 -8.58
CA LYS A 164 -13.01 1.37 -7.43
C LYS A 164 -11.77 0.54 -7.78
N VAL A 165 -10.95 0.25 -6.80
CA VAL A 165 -9.76 -0.60 -6.98
C VAL A 165 -10.18 -2.05 -7.13
N LEU A 166 -9.79 -2.67 -8.23
CA LEU A 166 -9.90 -4.10 -8.47
C LEU A 166 -8.65 -4.84 -7.99
N ASN A 167 -7.48 -4.36 -8.43
CA ASN A 167 -6.19 -4.90 -8.02
C ASN A 167 -5.28 -3.77 -7.57
N LEU A 168 -4.52 -4.00 -6.51
CA LEU A 168 -3.48 -3.09 -6.04
C LEU A 168 -2.23 -3.89 -5.73
N LEU A 169 -1.10 -3.52 -6.31
CA LEU A 169 0.19 -4.15 -6.09
C LEU A 169 1.16 -3.14 -5.47
N TYR A 170 1.71 -3.48 -4.31
CA TYR A 170 2.88 -2.82 -3.73
C TYR A 170 4.12 -3.64 -4.03
N ALA A 171 4.99 -3.13 -4.89
CA ALA A 171 6.25 -3.75 -5.28
C ALA A 171 7.42 -2.94 -4.69
N LEU A 172 7.98 -3.40 -3.57
CA LEU A 172 9.04 -2.71 -2.85
C LEU A 172 10.43 -3.12 -3.36
N ASP A 173 11.18 -2.16 -3.88
CA ASP A 173 12.60 -2.30 -4.18
C ASP A 173 13.44 -2.18 -2.92
N ILE A 174 13.09 -1.23 -2.03
CA ILE A 174 13.79 -0.97 -0.77
C ILE A 174 12.78 -1.03 0.37
N ASP A 175 13.11 -1.82 1.39
CA ASP A 175 12.47 -1.87 2.71
C ASP A 175 13.59 -2.05 3.72
N HIS A 176 14.17 -0.93 4.20
CA HIS A 176 15.44 -0.97 4.93
C HIS A 176 15.53 0.16 5.97
N PRO A 177 16.16 -0.08 7.16
CA PRO A 177 16.37 0.97 8.15
C PRO A 177 17.08 2.19 7.60
N CYS A 178 16.59 3.40 7.92
CA CYS A 178 17.14 4.66 7.41
C CYS A 178 18.58 4.94 7.84
N ALA A 179 19.00 4.38 8.97
CA ALA A 179 20.33 4.59 9.55
C ALA A 179 21.39 3.63 9.00
N GLU A 180 21.00 2.69 8.14
CA GLU A 180 21.88 1.70 7.54
C GLU A 180 21.89 1.80 6.01
N PRO A 181 23.02 1.47 5.35
CA PRO A 181 23.08 1.42 3.90
C PRO A 181 22.26 0.22 3.40
N TRP A 182 21.33 0.42 2.47
CA TRP A 182 20.51 -0.64 1.87
C TRP A 182 21.26 -1.60 0.96
N THR A 183 22.58 -1.40 0.79
CA THR A 183 23.51 -2.32 0.09
C THR A 183 23.97 -3.47 0.95
N GLU A 184 23.69 -3.46 2.25
CA GLU A 184 24.05 -4.48 3.22
C GLU A 184 22.79 -5.02 3.93
N PRO A 185 22.78 -6.28 4.39
CA PRO A 185 21.74 -6.76 5.28
C PRO A 185 21.65 -5.93 6.56
N SER A 186 20.44 -5.69 7.06
CA SER A 186 20.25 -4.96 8.31
C SER A 186 20.95 -5.68 9.47
N LYS A 187 21.57 -4.89 10.35
CA LYS A 187 22.26 -5.33 11.57
C LYS A 187 21.39 -5.20 12.82
N TYR A 188 20.18 -4.65 12.68
CA TYR A 188 19.25 -4.58 13.81
C TYR A 188 18.85 -5.98 14.26
N ALA A 189 18.92 -6.21 15.57
CA ALA A 189 18.57 -7.47 16.21
C ALA A 189 17.48 -7.21 17.27
N PRO A 190 16.61 -8.21 17.54
CA PRO A 190 15.63 -8.09 18.60
C PRO A 190 16.26 -7.74 19.95
N ASP A 191 15.62 -6.78 20.65
CA ASP A 191 15.99 -6.34 21.98
C ASP A 191 14.96 -6.91 22.98
N PRO A 192 15.39 -7.63 24.02
CA PRO A 192 14.48 -8.18 25.04
C PRO A 192 13.51 -7.14 25.65
N GLU A 193 13.95 -5.89 25.78
CA GLU A 193 13.09 -4.81 26.30
C GLU A 193 11.93 -4.44 25.36
N PHE A 194 12.02 -4.80 24.08
CA PHE A 194 11.04 -4.54 23.05
C PHE A 194 10.37 -5.81 22.50
N ALA A 195 10.60 -6.98 23.12
CA ALA A 195 10.07 -8.25 22.64
C ALA A 195 8.53 -8.25 22.45
N ALA A 196 7.79 -7.53 23.29
CA ALA A 196 6.34 -7.39 23.15
C ALA A 196 5.90 -6.69 21.86
N PHE A 197 6.78 -5.91 21.23
CA PHE A 197 6.53 -5.21 19.98
C PHE A 197 6.76 -6.07 18.72
N ASP A 198 7.00 -7.36 18.88
CA ASP A 198 7.00 -8.34 17.79
C ASP A 198 5.55 -8.63 17.35
N ILE A 199 4.96 -7.68 16.65
CA ILE A 199 3.58 -7.76 16.16
C ILE A 199 3.62 -8.33 14.74
N PRO A 200 3.04 -9.53 14.50
CA PRO A 200 3.09 -10.15 13.17
C PRO A 200 2.28 -9.35 12.14
N GLU A 201 2.89 -9.13 10.99
CA GLU A 201 2.19 -8.54 9.83
C GLU A 201 1.15 -9.54 9.27
N PRO A 202 0.12 -9.05 8.56
CA PRO A 202 -0.82 -9.93 7.86
C PRO A 202 -0.10 -10.84 6.86
N GLU A 203 -0.51 -12.11 6.80
CA GLU A 203 0.04 -13.08 5.87
C GLU A 203 -0.86 -13.23 4.63
N PRO A 204 -0.30 -13.26 3.40
CA PRO A 204 -1.07 -13.45 2.18
C PRO A 204 -1.69 -14.86 2.12
N ASN A 205 -2.93 -14.97 1.65
CA ASN A 205 -3.57 -16.27 1.45
C ASN A 205 -3.07 -17.02 0.20
N VAL A 206 -2.34 -16.32 -0.68
CA VAL A 206 -1.60 -16.90 -1.81
C VAL A 206 -0.13 -16.51 -1.67
N PRO A 207 0.65 -17.22 -0.81
CA PRO A 207 2.06 -16.93 -0.61
C PRO A 207 2.87 -17.31 -1.85
N MET A 208 3.63 -16.37 -2.38
CA MET A 208 4.55 -16.57 -3.50
C MET A 208 5.48 -15.36 -3.62
N GLU A 209 6.62 -15.52 -4.27
CA GLU A 209 7.45 -14.38 -4.61
C GLU A 209 6.84 -13.61 -5.79
N VAL A 210 6.27 -12.44 -5.52
CA VAL A 210 5.65 -11.55 -6.53
C VAL A 210 6.67 -10.54 -7.03
N TYR A 211 7.43 -9.97 -6.11
CA TYR A 211 8.45 -8.97 -6.40
C TYR A 211 9.61 -9.10 -5.39
N ARG A 212 10.82 -8.76 -5.81
CA ARG A 212 12.02 -8.89 -4.98
C ARG A 212 12.54 -7.52 -4.59
N ALA A 213 12.77 -7.28 -3.32
CA ALA A 213 13.54 -6.14 -2.89
C ALA A 213 14.96 -6.18 -3.45
N TYR A 214 15.58 -5.01 -3.61
CA TYR A 214 16.95 -4.89 -4.07
C TYR A 214 17.92 -5.75 -3.25
N SER A 215 18.89 -6.31 -3.95
CA SER A 215 20.04 -6.96 -3.34
C SER A 215 21.25 -6.80 -4.27
N VAL A 216 22.42 -6.52 -3.70
CA VAL A 216 23.68 -6.28 -4.44
C VAL A 216 24.13 -7.51 -5.25
N ASP A 217 23.73 -8.70 -4.85
CA ASP A 217 24.10 -9.99 -5.45
C ASP A 217 23.09 -10.54 -6.48
N ARG A 218 22.06 -9.76 -6.80
CA ARG A 218 21.01 -10.17 -7.74
C ARG A 218 20.95 -9.25 -8.95
N PRO A 219 20.56 -9.78 -10.12
CA PRO A 219 20.29 -8.94 -11.28
C PRO A 219 19.12 -8.01 -11.00
N TYR A 220 19.11 -6.88 -11.70
CA TYR A 220 17.98 -5.95 -11.68
C TYR A 220 16.67 -6.68 -12.04
N GLN A 221 15.65 -6.41 -11.28
CA GLN A 221 14.29 -6.88 -11.59
C GLN A 221 13.53 -5.78 -12.33
N GLU A 222 12.79 -6.17 -13.36
CA GLU A 222 11.90 -5.24 -14.05
C GLU A 222 10.81 -4.72 -13.09
N PRO A 223 10.53 -3.40 -13.09
CA PRO A 223 9.39 -2.86 -12.35
C PRO A 223 8.06 -3.44 -12.87
N PRO A 224 6.96 -3.26 -12.14
CA PRO A 224 5.64 -3.63 -12.64
C PRO A 224 5.39 -3.02 -14.02
N LYS A 225 4.76 -3.80 -14.90
CA LYS A 225 4.56 -3.42 -16.29
C LYS A 225 3.86 -2.07 -16.41
N MET A 226 4.44 -1.16 -17.18
CA MET A 226 3.87 0.15 -17.47
C MET A 226 2.52 0.01 -18.19
N PRO A 227 1.46 0.73 -17.77
CA PRO A 227 0.22 0.80 -18.52
C PRO A 227 0.45 1.27 -19.97
N VAL A 228 -0.27 0.65 -20.89
CA VAL A 228 -0.30 1.02 -22.31
C VAL A 228 -1.76 1.16 -22.73
N PRO A 229 -2.10 1.94 -23.78
CA PRO A 229 -3.45 2.04 -24.29
C PRO A 229 -4.09 0.67 -24.56
N TYR A 230 -5.35 0.48 -24.13
CA TYR A 230 -6.09 -0.77 -24.25
C TYR A 230 -7.59 -0.54 -24.45
N THR A 231 -8.29 -1.53 -25.00
CA THR A 231 -9.72 -1.40 -25.37
C THR A 231 -10.62 -1.63 -24.17
N THR A 232 -10.46 -2.79 -23.52
CA THR A 232 -11.25 -3.23 -22.37
C THR A 232 -10.37 -3.91 -21.34
N LEU A 233 -10.85 -4.00 -20.09
CA LEU A 233 -10.10 -4.69 -19.03
C LEU A 233 -9.76 -6.14 -19.37
N ALA A 234 -10.64 -6.85 -20.09
CA ALA A 234 -10.44 -8.26 -20.45
C ALA A 234 -9.32 -8.48 -21.49
N GLU A 235 -8.94 -7.44 -22.24
CA GLU A 235 -7.95 -7.51 -23.31
C GLU A 235 -6.57 -6.98 -22.92
N THR A 236 -6.36 -6.74 -21.63
CA THR A 236 -5.08 -6.22 -21.12
C THR A 236 -4.50 -7.13 -20.02
N PHE A 237 -3.27 -6.87 -19.61
CA PHE A 237 -2.67 -7.58 -18.48
C PHE A 237 -3.33 -7.16 -17.15
N SER A 238 -3.15 -7.95 -16.09
CA SER A 238 -3.60 -7.61 -14.72
C SER A 238 -2.42 -7.38 -13.79
N TYR A 239 -2.60 -6.53 -12.79
CA TYR A 239 -1.68 -6.40 -11.64
C TYR A 239 -2.04 -7.37 -10.49
N GLY A 240 -3.16 -8.05 -10.58
CA GLY A 240 -3.54 -9.17 -9.72
C GLY A 240 -3.12 -10.53 -10.29
N ILE A 241 -3.66 -11.61 -9.72
CA ILE A 241 -3.50 -13.01 -10.20
C ILE A 241 -4.82 -13.60 -10.68
#